data_ee0a34dd427d620f1054a3575b90c66f
#
_entry.id   ee0a34dd427d620f1054a3575b90c66f
#
_cell.length_a   1.000
_cell.length_b   1.000
_cell.length_c   1.000
_cell.angle_alpha   90.00
_cell.angle_beta   90.00
_cell.angle_gamma   90.00
#
_symmetry.space_group_name_H-M   'P 1'
#
loop_
_entity.id
_entity.type
_entity.pdbx_description
1 polymer ?
#
loop_
_entity_poly.entity_id
_entity_poly.type
_entity_poly.pdbx_seq_one_letter_code
_entity_poly.pdbx_strand_id
1 'polypeptide(L)'
;MENYQEQATKFLKDTNTRFKVKYFDYAYYFPQDKEQREIYKVTLKTPKGSYTFKFGQSISNQGQEPTPYDVLACLTKYEVGNFEQFCSEFGYDTDSRTAERTFKSVVKEWENISRIYTAEQITLLQEIN
;
A
#
# COMPACT_ATOMS: atom_id res chain seq x y z
N MET A 1 4.04 -20.12 15.70
CA MET A 1 3.77 -19.47 14.37
C MET A 1 3.42 -18.01 14.60
N GLU A 2 4.14 -17.10 13.96
CA GLU A 2 3.83 -15.68 14.07
C GLU A 2 2.53 -15.38 13.33
N ASN A 3 1.65 -14.57 13.91
CA ASN A 3 0.48 -14.08 13.22
C ASN A 3 0.84 -12.87 12.32
N TYR A 4 -0.07 -12.48 11.46
CA TYR A 4 0.18 -11.40 10.50
C TYR A 4 0.45 -10.05 11.16
N GLN A 5 -0.23 -9.77 12.28
CA GLN A 5 0.00 -8.51 13.01
C GLN A 5 1.39 -8.48 13.64
N GLU A 6 1.84 -9.60 14.17
CA GLU A 6 3.20 -9.70 14.74
C GLU A 6 4.27 -9.54 13.67
N GLN A 7 4.06 -10.12 12.47
CA GLN A 7 4.99 -9.96 11.34
C GLN A 7 5.11 -8.51 10.92
N ALA A 8 3.98 -7.81 10.81
CA ALA A 8 3.98 -6.39 10.45
C ALA A 8 4.69 -5.54 11.51
N THR A 9 4.40 -5.77 12.78
CA THR A 9 5.04 -5.06 13.89
C THR A 9 6.55 -5.30 13.92
N LYS A 10 6.97 -6.55 13.69
CA LYS A 10 8.38 -6.90 13.61
C LYS A 10 9.07 -6.20 12.46
N PHE A 11 8.44 -6.15 11.29
CA PHE A 11 8.97 -5.44 10.14
C PHE A 11 9.23 -3.97 10.45
N LEU A 12 8.28 -3.28 11.07
CA LEU A 12 8.45 -1.88 11.44
C LEU A 12 9.62 -1.69 12.40
N LYS A 13 9.76 -2.57 13.36
CA LYS A 13 10.85 -2.52 14.34
C LYS A 13 12.21 -2.78 13.67
N ASP A 14 12.30 -3.84 12.86
CA ASP A 14 13.54 -4.26 12.23
C ASP A 14 14.03 -3.24 11.19
N THR A 15 13.13 -2.50 10.56
CA THR A 15 13.46 -1.47 9.58
C THR A 15 13.55 -0.08 10.20
N ASN A 16 13.35 0.03 11.51
CA ASN A 16 13.32 1.31 12.23
C ASN A 16 12.32 2.29 11.59
N THR A 17 11.13 1.79 11.28
CA THR A 17 10.05 2.56 10.67
C THR A 17 9.12 3.10 11.74
N ARG A 18 8.85 4.41 11.70
CA ARG A 18 7.77 5.03 12.47
C ARG A 18 6.51 5.01 11.64
N PHE A 19 5.46 4.42 12.20
CA PHE A 19 4.16 4.27 11.54
C PHE A 19 3.19 5.25 12.19
N LYS A 20 2.63 6.16 11.39
CA LYS A 20 1.62 7.13 11.86
C LYS A 20 0.39 7.05 10.97
N VAL A 21 -0.78 7.08 11.59
CA VAL A 21 -2.06 7.04 10.92
C VAL A 21 -2.90 8.21 11.41
N LYS A 22 -3.52 8.95 10.48
CA LYS A 22 -4.40 10.07 10.81
C LYS A 22 -5.64 9.99 9.94
N TYR A 23 -6.82 10.05 10.56
CA TYR A 23 -8.09 10.14 9.82
C TYR A 23 -8.08 11.38 8.92
N PHE A 24 -8.52 11.19 7.69
CA PHE A 24 -8.51 12.25 6.69
C PHE A 24 -9.90 12.60 6.19
N ASP A 25 -10.69 11.61 5.74
CA ASP A 25 -11.97 11.87 5.11
C ASP A 25 -12.86 10.62 5.13
N TYR A 26 -14.13 10.81 4.79
CA TYR A 26 -15.09 9.74 4.57
C TYR A 26 -15.68 9.94 3.18
N ALA A 27 -15.19 9.16 2.22
CA ALA A 27 -15.49 9.39 0.81
C ALA A 27 -15.33 8.09 0.00
N TYR A 28 -15.74 8.14 -1.26
CA TYR A 28 -15.43 7.06 -2.19
C TYR A 28 -13.92 7.08 -2.48
N TYR A 29 -13.26 5.95 -2.22
CA TYR A 29 -11.82 5.84 -2.40
C TYR A 29 -11.44 5.48 -3.84
N PHE A 30 -12.24 4.57 -4.44
CA PHE A 30 -12.10 4.20 -5.84
C PHE A 30 -13.37 4.58 -6.60
N PRO A 31 -13.26 4.89 -7.91
CA PRO A 31 -14.45 5.19 -8.70
C PRO A 31 -15.53 4.09 -8.69
N GLN A 32 -15.12 2.84 -8.52
CA GLN A 32 -16.01 1.69 -8.49
C GLN A 32 -16.54 1.35 -7.10
N ASP A 33 -16.16 2.07 -6.06
CA ASP A 33 -16.69 1.85 -4.72
C ASP A 33 -18.19 2.14 -4.70
N LYS A 34 -18.96 1.22 -4.13
CA LYS A 34 -20.40 1.39 -3.96
C LYS A 34 -20.76 2.12 -2.68
N GLU A 35 -19.82 2.16 -1.73
CA GLU A 35 -20.01 2.79 -0.43
C GLU A 35 -18.79 3.65 -0.11
N GLN A 36 -19.01 4.66 0.71
CA GLN A 36 -17.95 5.51 1.20
C GLN A 36 -17.07 4.73 2.18
N ARG A 37 -15.79 5.07 2.22
CA ARG A 37 -14.80 4.46 3.12
C ARG A 37 -14.15 5.53 3.97
N GLU A 38 -13.69 5.12 5.16
CA GLU A 38 -12.83 5.96 5.96
C GLU A 38 -11.46 6.02 5.29
N ILE A 39 -11.00 7.23 4.98
CA ILE A 39 -9.70 7.47 4.35
C ILE A 39 -8.75 8.01 5.40
N TYR A 40 -7.58 7.41 5.49
CA TYR A 40 -6.54 7.79 6.44
C TYR A 40 -5.31 8.24 5.69
N LYS A 41 -4.58 9.19 6.26
CA LYS A 41 -3.22 9.49 5.82
C LYS A 41 -2.27 8.65 6.65
N VAL A 42 -1.44 7.87 5.96
CA VAL A 42 -0.44 7.01 6.58
C VAL A 42 0.93 7.57 6.28
N THR A 43 1.77 7.68 7.28
CA THR A 43 3.16 8.09 7.12
C THR A 43 4.07 7.00 7.63
N LEU A 44 4.98 6.56 6.75
CA LEU A 44 6.08 5.65 7.08
C LEU A 44 7.37 6.46 7.06
N LYS A 45 8.03 6.57 8.21
CA LYS A 45 9.28 7.31 8.34
C LYS A 45 10.40 6.37 8.74
N THR A 46 11.45 6.32 7.91
CA THR A 46 12.62 5.49 8.13
C THR A 46 13.87 6.38 8.20
N PRO A 47 15.04 5.83 8.59
CA PRO A 47 16.30 6.60 8.52
C PRO A 47 16.65 7.09 7.11
N LYS A 48 16.11 6.46 6.06
CA LYS A 48 16.36 6.86 4.67
C LYS A 48 15.41 7.93 4.16
N GLY A 49 14.27 8.14 4.81
CA GLY A 49 13.28 9.12 4.35
C GLY A 49 11.88 8.79 4.81
N SER A 50 10.89 9.44 4.23
CA SER A 50 9.48 9.23 4.59
C SER A 50 8.61 9.10 3.35
N TYR A 51 7.50 8.39 3.51
CA TYR A 51 6.47 8.23 2.49
C TYR A 51 5.11 8.42 3.14
N THR A 52 4.35 9.39 2.65
CA THR A 52 2.98 9.66 3.11
C THR A 52 2.01 9.38 1.98
N PHE A 53 0.96 8.63 2.27
CA PHE A 53 -0.03 8.25 1.27
C PHE A 53 -1.40 8.10 1.91
N LYS A 54 -2.44 8.06 1.07
CA LYS A 54 -3.82 7.84 1.52
C LYS A 54 -4.12 6.35 1.50
N PHE A 55 -4.85 5.91 2.51
CA PHE A 55 -5.27 4.52 2.65
C PHE A 55 -6.77 4.48 2.88
N GLY A 56 -7.50 3.77 2.02
CA GLY A 56 -8.94 3.55 2.18
C GLY A 56 -9.20 2.31 3.02
N GLN A 57 -9.79 2.50 4.19
CA GLN A 57 -10.10 1.41 5.11
C GLN A 57 -11.16 0.48 4.52
N SER A 58 -11.00 -0.82 4.71
CA SER A 58 -12.02 -1.79 4.31
C SER A 58 -13.34 -1.50 5.05
N ILE A 59 -14.46 -1.65 4.36
CA ILE A 59 -15.79 -1.46 4.95
C ILE A 59 -15.98 -2.38 6.16
N SER A 60 -15.46 -3.60 6.10
CA SER A 60 -15.55 -4.56 7.20
C SER A 60 -14.81 -4.11 8.46
N ASN A 61 -13.86 -3.20 8.35
CA ASN A 61 -13.08 -2.67 9.46
C ASN A 61 -13.50 -1.25 9.84
N GLN A 62 -14.61 -0.75 9.31
CA GLN A 62 -15.10 0.60 9.58
C GLN A 62 -15.25 0.83 11.08
N GLY A 63 -14.83 2.00 11.55
CA GLY A 63 -14.83 2.36 12.96
C GLY A 63 -13.55 1.97 13.70
N GLN A 64 -12.61 1.29 13.03
CA GLN A 64 -11.33 0.90 13.60
C GLN A 64 -10.20 1.56 12.82
N GLU A 65 -9.18 2.01 13.54
CA GLU A 65 -7.99 2.58 12.90
C GLU A 65 -7.22 1.48 12.16
N PRO A 66 -6.69 1.76 10.94
CA PRO A 66 -5.88 0.76 10.22
C PRO A 66 -4.67 0.30 11.03
N THR A 67 -4.44 -1.00 11.04
CA THR A 67 -3.27 -1.58 11.70
C THR A 67 -2.07 -1.56 10.74
N PRO A 68 -0.84 -1.71 11.26
CA PRO A 68 0.33 -1.87 10.39
C PRO A 68 0.16 -2.98 9.35
N TYR A 69 -0.40 -4.12 9.72
CA TYR A 69 -0.64 -5.20 8.76
C TYR A 69 -1.55 -4.77 7.61
N ASP A 70 -2.67 -4.11 7.93
CA ASP A 70 -3.63 -3.67 6.91
C ASP A 70 -2.96 -2.81 5.85
N VAL A 71 -2.06 -1.92 6.27
CA VAL A 71 -1.38 -0.98 5.38
C VAL A 71 -0.23 -1.66 4.63
N LEU A 72 0.64 -2.36 5.35
CA LEU A 72 1.85 -2.94 4.75
C LEU A 72 1.52 -4.03 3.74
N ALA A 73 0.49 -4.84 4.00
CA ALA A 73 0.08 -5.88 3.07
C ALA A 73 -0.42 -5.31 1.73
N CYS A 74 -0.92 -4.08 1.73
CA CYS A 74 -1.41 -3.42 0.50
C CYS A 74 -0.29 -2.80 -0.33
N LEU A 75 0.84 -2.44 0.28
CA LEU A 75 1.91 -1.72 -0.41
C LEU A 75 2.59 -2.54 -1.50
N THR A 76 2.59 -3.85 -1.37
CA THR A 76 3.25 -4.75 -2.33
C THR A 76 2.27 -5.63 -3.07
N LYS A 77 1.00 -5.23 -3.10
CA LYS A 77 -0.07 -6.00 -3.71
C LYS A 77 0.13 -6.22 -5.21
N TYR A 78 0.69 -5.22 -5.91
CA TYR A 78 0.91 -5.30 -7.34
C TYR A 78 2.41 -5.30 -7.63
N GLU A 79 2.87 -6.27 -8.42
CA GLU A 79 4.23 -6.30 -8.91
C GLU A 79 4.35 -5.40 -10.13
N VAL A 80 5.50 -4.73 -10.27
CA VAL A 80 5.76 -3.85 -11.39
C VAL A 80 6.62 -4.56 -12.42
N GLY A 81 6.00 -4.95 -13.53
CA GLY A 81 6.71 -5.33 -14.74
C GLY A 81 6.55 -4.20 -15.76
N ASN A 82 6.44 -4.54 -17.04
CA ASN A 82 6.08 -3.55 -18.04
C ASN A 82 4.55 -3.38 -18.11
N PHE A 83 4.11 -2.36 -18.83
CA PHE A 83 2.70 -2.04 -18.93
C PHE A 83 1.88 -3.17 -19.57
N GLU A 84 2.42 -3.83 -20.58
CA GLU A 84 1.73 -4.93 -21.27
C GLU A 84 1.50 -6.10 -20.32
N GLN A 85 2.51 -6.47 -19.55
CA GLN A 85 2.39 -7.50 -18.53
C GLN A 85 1.37 -7.15 -17.47
N PHE A 86 1.38 -5.89 -17.02
CA PHE A 86 0.41 -5.40 -16.05
C PHE A 86 -1.02 -5.55 -16.58
N CYS A 87 -1.28 -5.13 -17.81
CA CYS A 87 -2.61 -5.24 -18.41
C CYS A 87 -3.05 -6.70 -18.54
N SER A 88 -2.16 -7.57 -18.99
CA SER A 88 -2.44 -9.00 -19.13
C SER A 88 -2.78 -9.65 -17.78
N GLU A 89 -2.00 -9.32 -16.75
CA GLU A 89 -2.15 -9.93 -15.42
C GLU A 89 -3.44 -9.49 -14.72
N PHE A 90 -3.85 -8.23 -14.90
CA PHE A 90 -5.01 -7.68 -14.20
C PHE A 90 -6.22 -7.48 -15.08
N GLY A 91 -6.21 -7.99 -16.31
CA GLY A 91 -7.38 -8.01 -17.19
C GLY A 91 -7.73 -6.68 -17.83
N TYR A 92 -6.76 -5.80 -18.03
CA TYR A 92 -6.96 -4.53 -18.72
C TYR A 92 -6.58 -4.60 -20.18
N ASP A 93 -7.26 -3.78 -21.02
CA ASP A 93 -6.82 -3.53 -22.38
C ASP A 93 -5.65 -2.55 -22.38
N THR A 94 -4.71 -2.71 -23.32
CA THR A 94 -3.51 -1.86 -23.39
C THR A 94 -3.81 -0.42 -23.81
N ASP A 95 -4.97 -0.16 -24.38
CA ASP A 95 -5.42 1.20 -24.74
C ASP A 95 -6.34 1.81 -23.67
N SER A 96 -6.55 1.16 -22.54
CA SER A 96 -7.36 1.67 -21.45
C SER A 96 -6.66 2.79 -20.69
N ARG A 97 -7.32 3.95 -20.58
CA ARG A 97 -6.80 5.09 -19.79
C ARG A 97 -6.77 4.75 -18.31
N THR A 98 -7.74 3.96 -17.82
CA THR A 98 -7.79 3.51 -16.42
C THR A 98 -6.59 2.63 -16.12
N ALA A 99 -6.25 1.69 -17.02
CA ALA A 99 -5.07 0.83 -16.86
C ALA A 99 -3.80 1.65 -16.81
N GLU A 100 -3.65 2.65 -17.69
CA GLU A 100 -2.47 3.51 -17.73
C GLU A 100 -2.31 4.28 -16.43
N ARG A 101 -3.38 4.88 -15.91
CA ARG A 101 -3.34 5.61 -14.63
C ARG A 101 -2.99 4.69 -13.47
N THR A 102 -3.60 3.51 -13.43
CA THR A 102 -3.34 2.54 -12.36
C THR A 102 -1.89 2.08 -12.39
N PHE A 103 -1.38 1.76 -13.58
CA PHE A 103 0.01 1.36 -13.75
C PHE A 103 0.98 2.46 -13.28
N LYS A 104 0.74 3.70 -13.67
CA LYS A 104 1.57 4.84 -13.25
C LYS A 104 1.56 5.01 -11.73
N SER A 105 0.41 4.81 -11.10
CA SER A 105 0.28 4.89 -9.64
C SER A 105 1.08 3.78 -8.96
N VAL A 106 1.04 2.58 -9.49
CA VAL A 106 1.79 1.44 -8.95
C VAL A 106 3.30 1.69 -9.07
N VAL A 107 3.75 2.16 -10.24
CA VAL A 107 5.17 2.50 -10.46
C VAL A 107 5.63 3.56 -9.47
N LYS A 108 4.84 4.60 -9.28
CA LYS A 108 5.16 5.68 -8.34
C LYS A 108 5.22 5.18 -6.90
N GLU A 109 4.32 4.29 -6.51
CA GLU A 109 4.33 3.67 -5.19
C GLU A 109 5.64 2.90 -4.97
N TRP A 110 6.06 2.08 -5.94
CA TRP A 110 7.31 1.34 -5.85
C TRP A 110 8.53 2.25 -5.78
N GLU A 111 8.53 3.36 -6.52
CA GLU A 111 9.59 4.36 -6.43
C GLU A 111 9.68 4.94 -5.01
N ASN A 112 8.55 5.27 -4.41
CA ASN A 112 8.49 5.80 -3.05
C ASN A 112 8.96 4.76 -2.02
N ILE A 113 8.53 3.51 -2.16
CA ILE A 113 8.96 2.42 -1.29
C ILE A 113 10.47 2.23 -1.39
N SER A 114 11.02 2.27 -2.61
CA SER A 114 12.45 2.09 -2.85
C SER A 114 13.31 3.22 -2.28
N ARG A 115 12.73 4.39 -2.02
CA ARG A 115 13.44 5.50 -1.38
C ARG A 115 13.59 5.31 0.12
N ILE A 116 12.67 4.60 0.76
CA ILE A 116 12.68 4.44 2.22
C ILE A 116 13.14 3.07 2.68
N TYR A 117 13.17 2.07 1.80
CA TYR A 117 13.59 0.71 2.13
C TYR A 117 14.66 0.21 1.17
N THR A 118 15.54 -0.66 1.67
CA THR A 118 16.50 -1.37 0.84
C THR A 118 15.82 -2.50 0.07
N ALA A 119 16.50 -3.06 -0.94
CA ALA A 119 15.99 -4.20 -1.68
C ALA A 119 15.67 -5.39 -0.76
N GLU A 120 16.54 -5.64 0.23
CA GLU A 120 16.32 -6.73 1.20
C GLU A 120 15.09 -6.46 2.07
N GLN A 121 14.90 -5.22 2.51
CA GLN A 121 13.73 -4.83 3.29
C GLN A 121 12.44 -4.94 2.46
N ILE A 122 12.49 -4.59 1.19
CA ILE A 122 11.34 -4.73 0.29
C ILE A 122 10.97 -6.21 0.13
N THR A 123 11.96 -7.11 0.04
CA THR A 123 11.69 -8.54 0.00
C THR A 123 10.96 -9.00 1.25
N LEU A 124 11.37 -8.53 2.44
CA LEU A 124 10.68 -8.83 3.68
C LEU A 124 9.26 -8.26 3.70
N LEU A 125 9.08 -7.05 3.16
CA LEU A 125 7.76 -6.44 3.06
C LEU A 125 6.82 -7.28 2.20
N GLN A 126 7.31 -7.83 1.10
CA GLN A 126 6.52 -8.69 0.21
C GLN A 126 6.10 -10.00 0.88
N GLU A 127 6.79 -10.42 1.92
CA GLU A 127 6.43 -11.63 2.67
C GLU A 127 5.29 -11.42 3.67
N ILE A 128 4.88 -10.18 3.88
CA ILE A 128 3.76 -9.83 4.75
C ILE A 128 2.45 -9.98 3.98
N ASN A 129 1.88 -11.16 4.00
CA ASN A 129 0.61 -11.43 3.32
C ASN A 129 -0.24 -12.39 4.12
#